data_96a00edc383fc88bb3f01e5b9e6721cb
#
_entry.id   96a00edc383fc88bb3f01e5b9e6721cb
#
_cell.length_a   1.000
_cell.length_b   1.000
_cell.length_c   1.000
_cell.angle_alpha   90.00
_cell.angle_beta   90.00
_cell.angle_gamma   90.00
#
_symmetry.space_group_name_H-M   'P 1'
#
loop_
_entity.id
_entity.type
_entity.pdbx_description
1 polymer ?
#
loop_
_entity_poly.entity_id
_entity_poly.type
_entity_poly.pdbx_seq_one_letter_code
_entity_poly.pdbx_strand_id
1 'polypeptide(L)'
;MKNFLEIMLCIMGSLLAVIVVFGFCISYRVNYKKTICDTSVSPDGKYELTLQAVGEPDWPFGSASGRLILMEGQDKISQTDFELHNDGGSITSNCWKVTWYEDYVEVILSGEEQDDKIYEFM
;
A
#
# COMPACT_ATOMS: atom_id res chain seq x y z
N MET A 1 -45.04 -6.63 26.98
CA MET A 1 -43.76 -6.17 27.54
C MET A 1 -42.58 -7.07 27.18
N LYS A 2 -42.74 -8.38 27.27
CA LYS A 2 -41.69 -9.32 26.85
C LYS A 2 -41.28 -9.07 25.39
N ASN A 3 -42.24 -8.88 24.50
CA ASN A 3 -41.96 -8.66 23.07
C ASN A 3 -41.23 -7.35 22.79
N PHE A 4 -41.48 -6.32 23.57
CA PHE A 4 -40.80 -5.03 23.43
C PHE A 4 -39.33 -5.14 23.81
N LEU A 5 -39.01 -5.83 24.90
CA LEU A 5 -37.63 -6.05 25.34
C LEU A 5 -36.85 -6.90 24.34
N GLU A 6 -37.45 -7.95 23.81
CA GLU A 6 -36.83 -8.81 22.78
C GLU A 6 -36.55 -8.04 21.51
N ILE A 7 -37.47 -7.20 21.06
CA ILE A 7 -37.28 -6.34 19.87
C ILE A 7 -36.15 -5.35 20.11
N MET A 8 -36.08 -4.71 21.27
CA MET A 8 -35.00 -3.80 21.63
C MET A 8 -33.65 -4.50 21.63
N LEU A 9 -33.55 -5.69 22.19
CA LEU A 9 -32.31 -6.47 22.19
C LEU A 9 -31.87 -6.85 20.79
N CYS A 10 -32.79 -7.23 19.91
CA CYS A 10 -32.48 -7.53 18.50
C CYS A 10 -31.97 -6.30 17.75
N ILE A 11 -32.60 -5.15 17.95
CA ILE A 11 -32.20 -3.90 17.33
C ILE A 11 -30.81 -3.49 17.81
N MET A 12 -30.55 -3.56 19.11
CA MET A 12 -29.22 -3.22 19.67
C MET A 12 -28.14 -4.18 19.18
N GLY A 13 -28.41 -5.47 19.11
CA GLY A 13 -27.48 -6.46 18.58
C GLY A 13 -27.15 -6.25 17.12
N SER A 14 -28.19 -5.97 16.33
CA SER A 14 -27.98 -5.66 14.88
C SER A 14 -27.17 -4.39 14.67
N LEU A 15 -27.45 -3.35 15.43
CA LEU A 15 -26.71 -2.10 15.35
C LEU A 15 -25.24 -2.28 15.72
N LEU A 16 -24.97 -3.03 16.80
CA LEU A 16 -23.61 -3.34 17.22
C LEU A 16 -22.85 -4.13 16.15
N ALA A 17 -23.49 -5.12 15.54
CA ALA A 17 -22.89 -5.92 14.46
C ALA A 17 -22.50 -5.04 13.25
N VAL A 18 -23.36 -4.11 12.86
CA VAL A 18 -23.09 -3.17 11.77
C VAL A 18 -21.87 -2.28 12.09
N ILE A 19 -21.80 -1.77 13.30
CA ILE A 19 -20.67 -0.93 13.74
C ILE A 19 -19.35 -1.72 13.70
N VAL A 20 -19.35 -2.96 14.17
CA VAL A 20 -18.15 -3.81 14.16
C VAL A 20 -17.69 -4.10 12.74
N VAL A 21 -18.60 -4.50 11.84
CA VAL A 21 -18.27 -4.76 10.44
C VAL A 21 -17.73 -3.52 9.76
N PHE A 22 -18.35 -2.38 9.98
CA PHE A 22 -17.92 -1.10 9.41
C PHE A 22 -16.51 -0.72 9.89
N GLY A 23 -16.24 -0.90 11.17
CA GLY A 23 -14.92 -0.67 11.77
C GLY A 23 -13.85 -1.56 11.15
N PHE A 24 -14.13 -2.85 10.93
CA PHE A 24 -13.21 -3.77 10.26
C PHE A 24 -12.92 -3.34 8.81
N CYS A 25 -13.93 -2.94 8.06
CA CYS A 25 -13.77 -2.48 6.68
C CYS A 25 -12.88 -1.23 6.60
N ILE A 26 -13.10 -0.26 7.47
CA ILE A 26 -12.29 0.97 7.53
C ILE A 26 -10.84 0.64 7.90
N SER A 27 -10.65 -0.17 8.94
CA SER A 27 -9.32 -0.58 9.39
C SER A 27 -8.54 -1.30 8.29
N TYR A 28 -9.19 -2.18 7.54
CA TYR A 28 -8.57 -2.87 6.41
C TYR A 28 -8.11 -1.87 5.33
N ARG A 29 -8.97 -0.93 4.94
CA ARG A 29 -8.65 0.06 3.91
C ARG A 29 -7.51 0.98 4.33
N VAL A 30 -7.47 1.39 5.58
CA VAL A 30 -6.46 2.32 6.09
C VAL A 30 -5.10 1.64 6.26
N ASN A 31 -5.07 0.40 6.76
CA ASN A 31 -3.83 -0.25 7.16
C ASN A 31 -3.30 -1.30 6.18
N TYR A 32 -4.16 -1.95 5.41
CA TYR A 32 -3.78 -3.15 4.66
C TYR A 32 -4.06 -3.09 3.17
N LYS A 33 -4.88 -2.16 2.70
CA LYS A 33 -5.22 -2.10 1.29
C LYS A 33 -3.99 -1.83 0.44
N LYS A 34 -3.71 -2.71 -0.51
CA LYS A 34 -2.61 -2.58 -1.46
C LYS A 34 -3.13 -1.94 -2.74
N THR A 35 -2.45 -0.90 -3.18
CA THR A 35 -2.81 -0.18 -4.41
C THR A 35 -1.57 -0.10 -5.29
N ILE A 36 -1.70 -0.53 -6.54
CA ILE A 36 -0.62 -0.39 -7.52
C ILE A 36 -0.55 1.07 -7.94
N CYS A 37 0.58 1.73 -7.65
CA CYS A 37 0.79 3.13 -7.99
C CYS A 37 1.41 3.31 -9.38
N ASP A 38 2.31 2.41 -9.75
CA ASP A 38 2.98 2.43 -11.05
C ASP A 38 3.66 1.10 -11.30
N THR A 39 3.99 0.84 -12.57
CA THR A 39 4.77 -0.33 -12.98
C THR A 39 5.82 0.09 -14.00
N SER A 40 6.95 -0.63 -14.01
CA SER A 40 8.01 -0.45 -14.98
C SER A 40 8.43 -1.81 -15.53
N VAL A 41 8.50 -1.91 -16.85
CA VAL A 41 8.87 -3.15 -17.55
C VAL A 41 10.29 -2.99 -18.10
N SER A 42 11.10 -4.05 -17.97
CA SER A 42 12.46 -4.05 -18.52
C SER A 42 12.44 -3.91 -20.04
N PRO A 43 13.53 -3.39 -20.65
CA PRO A 43 13.60 -3.21 -22.11
C PRO A 43 13.38 -4.49 -22.92
N ASP A 44 13.74 -5.66 -22.36
CA ASP A 44 13.53 -6.97 -22.99
C ASP A 44 12.15 -7.57 -22.72
N GLY A 45 11.34 -6.91 -21.86
CA GLY A 45 10.01 -7.37 -21.48
C GLY A 45 9.98 -8.54 -20.51
N LYS A 46 11.14 -8.99 -20.03
CA LYS A 46 11.23 -10.18 -19.16
C LYS A 46 10.86 -9.91 -17.73
N TYR A 47 11.19 -8.73 -17.21
CA TYR A 47 10.96 -8.34 -15.82
C TYR A 47 9.98 -7.20 -15.71
N GLU A 48 9.21 -7.19 -14.64
CA GLU A 48 8.31 -6.09 -14.30
C GLU A 48 8.51 -5.70 -12.84
N LEU A 49 8.70 -4.41 -12.60
CA LEU A 49 8.82 -3.86 -11.27
C LEU A 49 7.54 -3.08 -10.95
N THR A 50 6.92 -3.43 -9.82
CA THR A 50 5.67 -2.82 -9.38
C THR A 50 5.88 -1.99 -8.14
N LEU A 51 5.38 -0.75 -8.15
CA LEU A 51 5.31 0.14 -7.00
C LEU A 51 3.91 0.05 -6.40
N GLN A 52 3.81 -0.40 -5.16
CA GLN A 52 2.55 -0.49 -4.43
C GLN A 52 2.54 0.43 -3.22
N ALA A 53 1.38 1.02 -2.94
CA ALA A 53 1.09 1.61 -1.65
C ALA A 53 0.39 0.58 -0.78
N VAL A 54 0.77 0.50 0.50
CA VAL A 54 0.16 -0.40 1.48
C VAL A 54 -0.55 0.44 2.52
N GLY A 55 -1.89 0.38 2.54
CA GLY A 55 -2.70 1.22 3.40
C GLY A 55 -2.73 2.68 2.94
N GLU A 56 -2.98 3.58 3.88
CA GLU A 56 -2.96 5.03 3.66
C GLU A 56 -1.84 5.66 4.48
N PRO A 57 -1.34 6.86 4.08
CA PRO A 57 -0.34 7.56 4.88
C PRO A 57 -0.85 7.86 6.29
N ASP A 58 0.04 7.84 7.27
CA ASP A 58 -0.29 8.24 8.63
C ASP A 58 -0.69 9.72 8.64
N TRP A 59 -1.85 9.99 9.19
CA TRP A 59 -2.39 11.36 9.23
C TRP A 59 -1.92 12.06 10.51
N PRO A 60 -1.60 13.37 10.48
CA PRO A 60 -1.69 14.31 9.33
C PRO A 60 -0.41 14.41 8.50
N PHE A 61 0.76 14.06 9.01
CA PHE A 61 2.05 14.28 8.36
C PHE A 61 2.97 13.06 8.43
N GLY A 62 2.39 11.88 8.61
CA GLY A 62 3.15 10.66 8.76
C GLY A 62 3.69 10.12 7.44
N SER A 63 4.44 9.02 7.54
CA SER A 63 4.99 8.33 6.40
C SER A 63 3.93 7.50 5.67
N ALA A 64 4.15 7.27 4.39
CA ALA A 64 3.39 6.31 3.59
C ALA A 64 4.18 5.01 3.51
N SER A 65 3.51 3.87 3.74
CA SER A 65 4.11 2.56 3.58
C SER A 65 3.97 2.08 2.14
N GLY A 66 5.02 1.52 1.58
CA GLY A 66 5.03 1.04 0.20
C GLY A 66 5.78 -0.26 0.04
N ARG A 67 5.67 -0.82 -1.15
CA ARG A 67 6.29 -2.10 -1.50
C ARG A 67 6.77 -2.07 -2.94
N LEU A 68 7.99 -2.56 -3.15
CA LEU A 68 8.55 -2.81 -4.47
C LEU A 68 8.57 -4.31 -4.72
N ILE A 69 7.99 -4.75 -5.83
CA ILE A 69 7.94 -6.16 -6.21
C ILE A 69 8.56 -6.33 -7.59
N LEU A 70 9.58 -7.17 -7.67
CA LEU A 70 10.20 -7.55 -8.94
C LEU A 70 9.66 -8.90 -9.38
N MET A 71 9.07 -8.93 -10.56
CA MET A 71 8.47 -10.13 -11.15
C MET A 71 9.21 -10.54 -12.42
N GLU A 72 9.35 -11.84 -12.63
CA GLU A 72 9.73 -12.44 -13.91
C GLU A 72 8.54 -13.28 -14.40
N GLY A 73 7.80 -12.74 -15.39
CA GLY A 73 6.53 -13.35 -15.77
C GLY A 73 5.54 -13.31 -14.62
N GLN A 74 5.13 -14.50 -14.13
CA GLN A 74 4.23 -14.63 -12.98
C GLN A 74 4.97 -14.95 -11.68
N ASP A 75 6.28 -15.11 -11.73
CA ASP A 75 7.10 -15.46 -10.56
C ASP A 75 7.62 -14.21 -9.87
N LYS A 76 7.38 -14.13 -8.56
CA LYS A 76 7.94 -13.07 -7.74
C LYS A 76 9.39 -13.39 -7.39
N ILE A 77 10.32 -12.57 -7.87
CA ILE A 77 11.76 -12.76 -7.63
C ILE A 77 12.19 -12.06 -6.34
N SER A 78 11.73 -10.83 -6.11
CA SER A 78 12.17 -10.02 -4.98
C SER A 78 11.05 -9.09 -4.52
N GLN A 79 11.08 -8.76 -3.23
CA GLN A 79 10.14 -7.85 -2.61
C GLN A 79 10.86 -7.03 -1.55
N THR A 80 10.63 -5.74 -1.54
CA THR A 80 11.18 -4.83 -0.54
C THR A 80 10.09 -3.90 -0.05
N ASP A 81 9.89 -3.86 1.27
CA ASP A 81 8.97 -2.91 1.91
C ASP A 81 9.74 -1.66 2.30
N PHE A 82 9.10 -0.50 2.19
CA PHE A 82 9.71 0.78 2.52
C PHE A 82 8.70 1.75 3.12
N GLU A 83 9.20 2.78 3.78
CA GLU A 83 8.40 3.92 4.22
C GLU A 83 8.88 5.18 3.53
N LEU A 84 7.94 5.98 3.03
CA LEU A 84 8.22 7.21 2.34
C LEU A 84 7.69 8.39 3.15
N HIS A 85 8.59 9.28 3.58
CA HIS A 85 8.23 10.49 4.31
C HIS A 85 7.84 11.58 3.31
N ASN A 86 6.55 11.71 3.08
CA ASN A 86 5.98 12.58 2.05
C ASN A 86 4.92 13.54 2.60
N ASP A 87 5.12 14.00 3.84
CA ASP A 87 4.27 14.99 4.53
C ASP A 87 2.78 14.61 4.52
N GLY A 88 2.50 13.34 4.80
CA GLY A 88 1.13 12.80 4.78
C GLY A 88 0.58 12.52 3.38
N GLY A 89 1.35 12.78 2.33
CA GLY A 89 0.95 12.52 0.95
C GLY A 89 1.05 11.04 0.58
N SER A 90 0.20 10.61 -0.35
CA SER A 90 0.21 9.25 -0.86
C SER A 90 1.39 8.98 -1.78
N ILE A 91 1.76 7.71 -1.89
CA ILE A 91 2.77 7.27 -2.86
C ILE A 91 2.18 7.37 -4.26
N THR A 92 2.88 8.03 -5.16
CA THR A 92 2.47 8.21 -6.56
C THR A 92 3.60 7.81 -7.51
N SER A 93 3.32 7.77 -8.80
CA SER A 93 4.33 7.49 -9.83
C SER A 93 5.48 8.51 -9.84
N ASN A 94 5.25 9.70 -9.30
CA ASN A 94 6.28 10.75 -9.22
C ASN A 94 7.27 10.52 -8.06
N CYS A 95 6.96 9.59 -7.15
CA CYS A 95 7.82 9.30 -6.00
C CYS A 95 8.98 8.37 -6.34
N TRP A 96 9.00 7.77 -7.49
CA TRP A 96 10.04 6.84 -7.89
C TRP A 96 10.60 7.12 -9.27
N LYS A 97 11.86 6.69 -9.46
CA LYS A 97 12.54 6.71 -10.76
C LYS A 97 13.22 5.35 -10.94
N VAL A 98 12.94 4.67 -12.04
CA VAL A 98 13.47 3.34 -12.33
C VAL A 98 14.44 3.42 -13.50
N THR A 99 15.63 2.85 -13.33
CA THR A 99 16.63 2.71 -14.39
C THR A 99 17.00 1.24 -14.54
N TRP A 100 16.79 0.70 -15.74
CA TRP A 100 17.13 -0.69 -16.06
C TRP A 100 18.54 -0.76 -16.65
N TYR A 101 19.40 -1.56 -16.00
CA TYR A 101 20.74 -1.87 -16.48
C TYR A 101 20.80 -3.33 -16.93
N GLU A 102 21.89 -3.74 -17.57
CA GLU A 102 22.03 -5.11 -18.06
C GLU A 102 21.90 -6.16 -16.95
N ASP A 103 22.53 -5.92 -15.81
CA ASP A 103 22.64 -6.89 -14.71
C ASP A 103 21.74 -6.59 -13.53
N TYR A 104 21.13 -5.40 -13.47
CA TYR A 104 20.31 -4.99 -12.32
C TYR A 104 19.33 -3.87 -12.68
N VAL A 105 18.43 -3.59 -11.79
CA VAL A 105 17.53 -2.43 -11.87
C VAL A 105 17.75 -1.54 -10.66
N GLU A 106 17.81 -0.24 -10.87
CA GLU A 106 17.95 0.76 -9.82
C GLU A 106 16.63 1.51 -9.64
N VAL A 107 16.18 1.65 -8.40
CA VAL A 107 14.99 2.41 -8.05
C VAL A 107 15.39 3.51 -7.06
N ILE A 108 15.08 4.75 -7.42
CA ILE A 108 15.26 5.90 -6.54
C ILE A 108 13.89 6.33 -6.03
N LEU A 109 13.73 6.34 -4.71
CA LEU A 109 12.51 6.78 -4.03
C LEU A 109 12.71 8.17 -3.43
N SER A 110 11.85 9.10 -3.80
CA SER A 110 11.90 10.49 -3.34
C SER A 110 10.66 10.87 -2.57
N GLY A 111 10.82 11.45 -1.40
CA GLY A 111 9.74 12.01 -0.56
C GLY A 111 10.05 13.45 -0.19
N GLU A 112 9.02 14.22 0.21
CA GLU A 112 9.17 15.64 0.52
C GLU A 112 10.02 15.91 1.77
N GLU A 113 10.01 14.99 2.74
CA GLU A 113 10.67 15.16 4.03
C GLU A 113 11.88 14.25 4.22
N GLN A 114 12.40 13.67 3.15
CA GLN A 114 13.53 12.75 3.22
C GLN A 114 14.47 12.89 2.05
N ASP A 115 15.71 12.45 2.23
CA ASP A 115 16.66 12.26 1.15
C ASP A 115 16.26 11.05 0.30
N ASP A 116 16.67 11.04 -0.96
CA ASP A 116 16.38 9.96 -1.87
C ASP A 116 16.94 8.64 -1.35
N LYS A 117 16.12 7.59 -1.42
CA LYS A 117 16.54 6.22 -1.09
C LYS A 117 16.75 5.44 -2.38
N ILE A 118 17.85 4.70 -2.43
CA ILE A 118 18.23 3.93 -3.62
C ILE A 118 18.14 2.45 -3.31
N TYR A 119 17.41 1.71 -4.14
CA TYR A 119 17.29 0.25 -4.07
C TYR A 119 17.80 -0.37 -5.36
N GLU A 120 18.55 -1.45 -5.24
CA GLU A 120 19.07 -2.19 -6.39
C GLU A 120 18.60 -3.65 -6.31
N PHE A 121 18.13 -4.17 -7.44
CA PHE A 121 17.69 -5.56 -7.58
C PHE A 121 18.52 -6.24 -8.67
N MET A 122 19.11 -7.36 -8.30
CA MET A 122 19.92 -8.16 -9.23
C MET A 122 19.20 -9.39 -9.74
#